data_45b0e6ec9033ea9595e9ed334ab6d8f4
#
_entry.id   45b0e6ec9033ea9595e9ed334ab6d8f4
#
_cell.length_a   1.000
_cell.length_b   1.000
_cell.length_c   1.000
_cell.angle_alpha   90.00
_cell.angle_beta   90.00
_cell.angle_gamma   90.00
#
_symmetry.space_group_name_H-M   'P 1'
#
loop_
_entity.id
_entity.type
_entity.pdbx_description
1 polymer ?
#
loop_
_entity_poly.entity_id
_entity_poly.type
_entity_poly.pdbx_seq_one_letter_code
_entity_poly.pdbx_strand_id
1 'polypeptide(L)'
;DLTLLKFAAIMILPLSLGVFLLIRENKQEKVVYAEVPVQPGKKQAVLTLSSGQQVMLADTVVRVNEKGMVISNLPDKELVYKIMNDTMKTETIYNTVTVPRGGEYKLVLADGTIVWLNSDSHIRYPVTFSGNTRQVELEGEAYFEVAKDVEKPFIVRMNEYNVRVTGTQFNVRNYSNESLA
;
A
#
# COMPACT_ATOMS: atom_id res chain seq x y z
N ASP A 1 -26.93 -49.76 59.34
CA ASP A 1 -26.84 -49.78 57.87
C ASP A 1 -25.60 -49.12 57.29
N LEU A 2 -24.47 -49.37 58.00
CA LEU A 2 -23.17 -48.80 57.62
C LEU A 2 -22.63 -49.40 56.29
N THR A 3 -23.10 -50.53 55.91
CA THR A 3 -22.75 -51.26 54.67
C THR A 3 -23.32 -50.57 53.39
N LEU A 4 -24.55 -50.12 53.44
CA LEU A 4 -25.20 -49.38 52.37
C LEU A 4 -24.51 -48.04 52.08
N LEU A 5 -24.00 -47.35 53.12
CA LEU A 5 -23.25 -46.09 52.96
C LEU A 5 -21.91 -46.30 52.23
N LYS A 6 -21.23 -47.43 52.49
CA LYS A 6 -19.97 -47.77 51.83
C LYS A 6 -20.15 -48.08 50.34
N PHE A 7 -21.22 -48.71 49.95
CA PHE A 7 -21.50 -48.99 48.52
C PHE A 7 -21.94 -47.71 47.78
N ALA A 8 -22.66 -46.80 48.44
CA ALA A 8 -23.04 -45.51 47.85
C ALA A 8 -21.81 -44.64 47.49
N ALA A 9 -20.80 -44.59 48.43
CA ALA A 9 -19.59 -43.81 48.19
C ALA A 9 -18.74 -44.37 47.03
N ILE A 10 -18.69 -45.66 46.83
CA ILE A 10 -17.96 -46.32 45.73
C ILE A 10 -18.57 -45.99 44.35
N MET A 11 -19.86 -45.78 44.27
CA MET A 11 -20.56 -45.47 43.00
C MET A 11 -20.53 -43.96 42.66
N ILE A 12 -20.54 -43.10 43.67
CA ILE A 12 -20.55 -41.64 43.47
C ILE A 12 -19.23 -41.11 42.90
N LEU A 13 -18.11 -41.65 43.34
CA LEU A 13 -16.79 -41.21 42.87
C LEU A 13 -16.56 -41.41 41.35
N PRO A 14 -16.79 -42.60 40.77
CA PRO A 14 -16.62 -42.75 39.33
C PRO A 14 -17.67 -42.00 38.51
N LEU A 15 -18.90 -41.85 39.06
CA LEU A 15 -19.94 -41.08 38.38
C LEU A 15 -19.58 -39.59 38.32
N SER A 16 -19.09 -39.03 39.44
CA SER A 16 -18.66 -37.63 39.49
C SER A 16 -17.45 -37.35 38.58
N LEU A 17 -16.50 -38.28 38.50
CA LEU A 17 -15.36 -38.20 37.61
C LEU A 17 -15.77 -38.27 36.12
N GLY A 18 -16.70 -39.16 35.82
CA GLY A 18 -17.28 -39.27 34.46
C GLY A 18 -17.98 -38.00 34.01
N VAL A 19 -18.83 -37.41 34.86
CA VAL A 19 -19.49 -36.14 34.61
C VAL A 19 -18.49 -34.98 34.47
N PHE A 20 -17.45 -34.97 35.35
CA PHE A 20 -16.40 -33.95 35.26
C PHE A 20 -15.61 -34.03 33.96
N LEU A 21 -15.28 -35.22 33.46
CA LEU A 21 -14.59 -35.42 32.20
C LEU A 21 -15.48 -34.99 31.00
N LEU A 22 -16.76 -35.35 31.00
CA LEU A 22 -17.73 -34.94 29.97
C LEU A 22 -17.91 -33.40 29.92
N ILE A 23 -17.90 -32.73 31.06
CA ILE A 23 -17.99 -31.27 31.11
C ILE A 23 -16.70 -30.61 30.63
N ARG A 24 -15.54 -31.26 30.91
CA ARG A 24 -14.23 -30.75 30.51
C ARG A 24 -14.02 -30.83 28.98
N GLU A 25 -14.49 -31.90 28.33
CA GLU A 25 -14.39 -32.05 26.89
C GLU A 25 -15.27 -31.04 26.10
N ASN A 26 -16.32 -30.52 26.70
CA ASN A 26 -17.24 -29.61 26.01
C ASN A 26 -16.82 -28.14 26.03
N LYS A 27 -15.68 -27.79 26.62
CA LYS A 27 -15.06 -26.47 26.50
C LYS A 27 -14.08 -26.38 25.33
N GLN A 28 -14.50 -26.80 24.14
CA GLN A 28 -13.87 -26.33 22.92
C GLN A 28 -14.30 -24.86 22.75
N GLU A 29 -13.42 -23.93 23.04
CA GLU A 29 -13.56 -22.55 22.60
C GLU A 29 -13.72 -22.57 21.08
N LYS A 30 -14.95 -22.37 20.61
CA LYS A 30 -15.18 -22.06 19.21
C LYS A 30 -14.43 -20.77 18.94
N VAL A 31 -13.24 -20.86 18.39
CA VAL A 31 -12.57 -19.70 17.80
C VAL A 31 -13.46 -19.25 16.66
N VAL A 32 -14.31 -18.28 16.95
CA VAL A 32 -15.12 -17.60 15.93
C VAL A 32 -14.13 -16.72 15.17
N TYR A 33 -13.64 -17.23 14.07
CA TYR A 33 -12.98 -16.38 13.09
C TYR A 33 -14.02 -15.40 12.60
N ALA A 34 -13.93 -14.14 13.04
CA ALA A 34 -14.67 -13.08 12.41
C ALA A 34 -14.18 -13.03 10.94
N GLU A 35 -14.99 -13.49 10.01
CA GLU A 35 -14.78 -13.24 8.59
C GLU A 35 -14.92 -11.72 8.42
N VAL A 36 -13.80 -11.01 8.54
CA VAL A 36 -13.75 -9.61 8.12
C VAL A 36 -13.84 -9.66 6.59
N PRO A 37 -14.94 -9.18 6.00
CA PRO A 37 -15.07 -9.19 4.55
C PRO A 37 -13.90 -8.41 3.96
N VAL A 38 -13.07 -9.06 3.16
CA VAL A 38 -11.99 -8.41 2.42
C VAL A 38 -12.64 -7.44 1.45
N GLN A 39 -12.54 -6.15 1.74
CA GLN A 39 -13.01 -5.12 0.83
C GLN A 39 -11.95 -4.88 -0.23
N PRO A 40 -12.34 -4.70 -1.50
CA PRO A 40 -11.42 -4.27 -2.55
C PRO A 40 -10.71 -2.98 -2.15
N GLY A 41 -9.47 -2.80 -2.61
CA GLY A 41 -8.72 -1.57 -2.40
C GLY A 41 -9.51 -0.35 -2.84
N LYS A 42 -9.53 0.70 -2.02
CA LYS A 42 -10.16 1.96 -2.38
C LYS A 42 -9.18 2.80 -3.18
N LYS A 43 -9.63 3.38 -4.29
CA LYS A 43 -8.83 4.32 -5.08
C LYS A 43 -8.67 5.62 -4.30
N GLN A 44 -7.63 5.71 -3.48
CA GLN A 44 -7.35 6.87 -2.64
C GLN A 44 -5.84 7.04 -2.46
N ALA A 45 -5.40 8.27 -2.53
CA ALA A 45 -4.02 8.64 -2.26
C ALA A 45 -3.95 10.07 -1.72
N VAL A 46 -2.81 10.46 -1.16
CA VAL A 46 -2.49 11.82 -0.76
C VAL A 46 -1.32 12.31 -1.60
N LEU A 47 -1.51 13.38 -2.33
CA LEU A 47 -0.45 14.10 -3.02
C LEU A 47 0.14 15.14 -2.07
N THR A 48 1.43 15.03 -1.80
CA THR A 48 2.20 16.06 -1.09
C THR A 48 3.03 16.83 -2.10
N LEU A 49 2.76 18.12 -2.22
CA LEU A 49 3.46 19.05 -3.11
C LEU A 49 4.84 19.43 -2.56
N SER A 50 5.69 20.00 -3.39
CA SER A 50 7.01 20.50 -2.98
C SER A 50 6.92 21.58 -1.89
N SER A 51 5.80 22.28 -1.81
CA SER A 51 5.49 23.26 -0.75
C SER A 51 5.16 22.63 0.61
N GLY A 52 4.94 21.29 0.66
CA GLY A 52 4.42 20.59 1.83
C GLY A 52 2.88 20.55 1.89
N GLN A 53 2.19 21.24 1.00
CA GLN A 53 0.73 21.18 0.94
C GLN A 53 0.28 19.76 0.57
N GLN A 54 -0.70 19.26 1.30
CA GLN A 54 -1.31 17.93 1.05
C GLN A 54 -2.66 18.08 0.37
N VAL A 55 -2.89 17.21 -0.61
CA VAL A 55 -4.11 17.17 -1.41
C VAL A 55 -4.62 15.73 -1.44
N MET A 56 -5.85 15.50 -0.98
CA MET A 56 -6.47 14.19 -1.04
C MET A 56 -6.88 13.87 -2.48
N LEU A 57 -6.35 12.78 -3.01
CA LEU A 57 -6.70 12.23 -4.32
C LEU A 57 -7.72 11.12 -4.11
N ALA A 58 -8.99 11.48 -4.07
CA ALA A 58 -10.12 10.56 -4.00
C ALA A 58 -10.94 10.65 -5.32
N ASP A 59 -12.20 10.29 -5.26
CA ASP A 59 -13.13 10.36 -6.42
C ASP A 59 -13.46 11.80 -6.86
N THR A 60 -12.92 12.81 -6.18
CA THR A 60 -13.17 14.23 -6.45
C THR A 60 -12.12 14.78 -7.41
N VAL A 61 -12.58 15.52 -8.42
CA VAL A 61 -11.68 16.27 -9.31
C VAL A 61 -11.00 17.38 -8.51
N VAL A 62 -9.71 17.26 -8.35
CA VAL A 62 -8.86 18.27 -7.68
C VAL A 62 -8.04 18.99 -8.74
N ARG A 63 -7.97 20.31 -8.64
CA ARG A 63 -7.08 21.12 -9.47
C ARG A 63 -6.24 22.01 -8.55
N VAL A 64 -4.94 21.85 -8.60
CA VAL A 64 -3.97 22.60 -7.81
C VAL A 64 -3.02 23.31 -8.73
N ASN A 65 -2.66 24.55 -8.38
CA ASN A 65 -1.63 25.31 -9.08
C ASN A 65 -0.37 25.34 -8.21
N GLU A 66 0.72 24.78 -8.70
CA GLU A 66 2.02 24.80 -8.03
C GLU A 66 3.08 25.36 -8.97
N LYS A 67 3.69 26.49 -8.59
CA LYS A 67 4.82 27.10 -9.31
C LYS A 67 4.61 27.17 -10.85
N GLY A 68 3.42 27.59 -11.31
CA GLY A 68 3.11 27.70 -12.73
C GLY A 68 2.74 26.38 -13.44
N MET A 69 2.51 25.32 -12.69
CA MET A 69 1.95 24.06 -13.16
C MET A 69 0.55 23.85 -12.62
N VAL A 70 -0.34 23.37 -13.47
CA VAL A 70 -1.66 22.90 -13.04
C VAL A 70 -1.59 21.39 -12.89
N ILE A 71 -1.83 20.92 -11.67
CA ILE A 71 -1.95 19.54 -11.31
C ILE A 71 -3.44 19.23 -11.23
N SER A 72 -3.93 18.29 -12.00
CA SER A 72 -5.33 17.88 -11.96
C SER A 72 -5.46 16.38 -11.85
N ASN A 73 -6.39 15.95 -11.00
CA ASN A 73 -6.83 14.57 -10.92
C ASN A 73 -8.08 14.43 -11.81
N LEU A 74 -7.99 13.66 -12.89
CA LEU A 74 -9.10 13.41 -13.81
C LEU A 74 -10.08 12.38 -13.25
N PRO A 75 -11.34 12.31 -13.78
CA PRO A 75 -12.35 11.36 -13.33
C PRO A 75 -11.89 9.89 -13.37
N ASP A 76 -11.01 9.55 -14.33
CA ASP A 76 -10.40 8.21 -14.45
C ASP A 76 -9.23 7.99 -13.49
N LYS A 77 -9.01 8.93 -12.56
CA LYS A 77 -8.04 8.85 -11.46
C LYS A 77 -6.58 8.90 -11.88
N GLU A 78 -6.29 9.60 -12.95
CA GLU A 78 -4.95 9.92 -13.40
C GLU A 78 -4.56 11.31 -12.94
N LEU A 79 -3.41 11.41 -12.27
CA LEU A 79 -2.82 12.70 -11.94
C LEU A 79 -2.11 13.23 -13.18
N VAL A 80 -2.57 14.38 -13.69
CA VAL A 80 -2.02 15.02 -14.89
C VAL A 80 -1.36 16.33 -14.52
N TYR A 81 -0.15 16.53 -15.03
CA TYR A 81 0.62 17.77 -14.91
C TYR A 81 0.59 18.56 -16.20
N LYS A 82 0.16 19.83 -16.13
CA LYS A 82 0.17 20.75 -17.25
C LYS A 82 1.02 21.96 -16.92
N ILE A 83 2.14 22.12 -17.64
CA ILE A 83 3.01 23.30 -17.53
C ILE A 83 2.32 24.49 -18.19
N MET A 84 2.14 25.58 -17.44
CA MET A 84 1.51 26.80 -17.94
C MET A 84 2.50 27.84 -18.41
N ASN A 85 3.74 27.83 -17.88
CA ASN A 85 4.79 28.79 -18.24
C ASN A 85 6.14 28.08 -18.40
N ASP A 86 6.81 28.34 -19.51
CA ASP A 86 8.11 27.73 -19.90
C ASP A 86 9.34 28.29 -19.13
N THR A 87 9.11 29.19 -18.18
CA THR A 87 10.19 29.89 -17.44
C THR A 87 10.79 29.06 -16.28
N MET A 88 10.31 27.85 -16.05
CA MET A 88 10.67 27.00 -14.90
C MET A 88 11.87 26.06 -15.17
N LYS A 89 12.96 26.59 -15.72
CA LYS A 89 14.12 25.75 -16.13
C LYS A 89 15.16 25.44 -15.03
N THR A 90 15.02 25.93 -13.79
CA THR A 90 16.17 25.94 -12.87
C THR A 90 16.06 25.01 -11.66
N GLU A 91 14.87 24.64 -11.20
CA GLU A 91 14.74 23.77 -10.03
C GLU A 91 13.90 22.53 -10.36
N THR A 92 14.44 21.35 -10.03
CA THR A 92 13.67 20.10 -10.11
C THR A 92 12.69 20.06 -8.93
N ILE A 93 11.38 20.15 -9.23
CA ILE A 93 10.30 20.08 -8.26
C ILE A 93 9.96 18.61 -8.02
N TYR A 94 9.93 18.19 -6.76
CA TYR A 94 9.55 16.85 -6.36
C TYR A 94 8.22 16.84 -5.64
N ASN A 95 7.36 15.92 -6.04
CA ASN A 95 6.12 15.62 -5.35
C ASN A 95 6.14 14.19 -4.82
N THR A 96 5.30 13.91 -3.84
CA THR A 96 5.14 12.57 -3.27
C THR A 96 3.68 12.16 -3.33
N VAL A 97 3.41 10.96 -3.83
CA VAL A 97 2.10 10.32 -3.71
C VAL A 97 2.20 9.21 -2.68
N THR A 98 1.33 9.28 -1.67
CA THR A 98 1.23 8.29 -0.60
C THR A 98 -0.12 7.60 -0.68
N VAL A 99 -0.12 6.27 -0.73
CA VAL A 99 -1.29 5.42 -0.70
C VAL A 99 -1.45 4.84 0.70
N PRO A 100 -2.54 5.13 1.41
CA PRO A 100 -2.77 4.59 2.75
C PRO A 100 -3.12 3.09 2.69
N ARG A 101 -3.14 2.46 3.85
CA ARG A 101 -3.57 1.05 3.98
C ARG A 101 -4.98 0.83 3.44
N GLY A 102 -5.14 -0.23 2.66
CA GLY A 102 -6.39 -0.53 1.97
C GLY A 102 -6.67 0.36 0.76
N GLY A 103 -5.70 1.21 0.37
CA GLY A 103 -5.75 2.02 -0.85
C GLY A 103 -5.00 1.39 -2.02
N GLU A 104 -5.27 1.93 -3.20
CA GLU A 104 -4.49 1.75 -4.43
C GLU A 104 -4.57 3.04 -5.25
N TYR A 105 -3.56 3.32 -6.06
CA TYR A 105 -3.59 4.52 -6.90
C TYR A 105 -2.78 4.36 -8.18
N LYS A 106 -3.32 4.87 -9.30
CA LYS A 106 -2.65 4.93 -10.59
C LYS A 106 -2.09 6.33 -10.82
N LEU A 107 -0.80 6.42 -11.07
CA LEU A 107 -0.07 7.66 -11.36
C LEU A 107 0.51 7.58 -12.77
N VAL A 108 0.38 8.65 -13.56
CA VAL A 108 1.06 8.82 -14.84
C VAL A 108 2.13 9.88 -14.68
N LEU A 109 3.39 9.50 -14.93
CA LEU A 109 4.54 10.40 -14.85
C LEU A 109 4.69 11.23 -16.12
N ALA A 110 5.52 12.26 -16.07
CA ALA A 110 5.71 13.22 -17.18
C ALA A 110 6.27 12.60 -18.46
N ASP A 111 6.95 11.46 -18.37
CA ASP A 111 7.49 10.70 -19.49
C ASP A 111 6.48 9.70 -20.09
N GLY A 112 5.26 9.63 -19.55
CA GLY A 112 4.23 8.67 -19.91
C GLY A 112 4.36 7.31 -19.22
N THR A 113 5.33 7.14 -18.32
CA THR A 113 5.41 5.95 -17.45
C THR A 113 4.18 5.86 -16.54
N ILE A 114 3.56 4.69 -16.49
CA ILE A 114 2.42 4.41 -15.63
C ILE A 114 2.88 3.64 -14.41
N VAL A 115 2.41 4.06 -13.24
CA VAL A 115 2.75 3.45 -11.95
C VAL A 115 1.46 3.12 -11.21
N TRP A 116 1.26 1.86 -10.84
CA TRP A 116 0.20 1.43 -9.94
C TRP A 116 0.80 1.22 -8.56
N LEU A 117 0.48 2.10 -7.65
CA LEU A 117 0.89 2.03 -6.25
C LEU A 117 -0.07 1.15 -5.47
N ASN A 118 0.47 0.19 -4.74
CA ASN A 118 -0.29 -0.67 -3.85
C ASN A 118 -0.45 -0.02 -2.47
N SER A 119 -1.20 -0.69 -1.60
CA SER A 119 -1.46 -0.27 -0.22
C SER A 119 -0.18 0.00 0.57
N ASP A 120 -0.22 1.00 1.46
CA ASP A 120 0.89 1.37 2.35
C ASP A 120 2.21 1.70 1.60
N SER A 121 2.08 2.38 0.45
CA SER A 121 3.21 2.69 -0.42
C SER A 121 3.29 4.17 -0.70
N HIS A 122 4.50 4.66 -0.93
CA HIS A 122 4.71 6.03 -1.37
C HIS A 122 5.82 6.11 -2.44
N ILE A 123 5.61 7.01 -3.38
CA ILE A 123 6.55 7.32 -4.44
C ILE A 123 6.87 8.80 -4.46
N ARG A 124 8.16 9.14 -4.44
CA ARG A 124 8.67 10.50 -4.64
C ARG A 124 9.25 10.61 -6.03
N TYR A 125 8.80 11.58 -6.79
CA TYR A 125 9.16 11.73 -8.20
C TYR A 125 9.29 13.21 -8.57
N PRO A 126 10.15 13.55 -9.55
CA PRO A 126 10.21 14.88 -10.09
C PRO A 126 9.00 15.13 -11.01
N VAL A 127 8.45 16.33 -10.97
CA VAL A 127 7.33 16.72 -11.83
C VAL A 127 7.71 16.65 -13.32
N THR A 128 8.97 16.92 -13.62
CA THR A 128 9.58 16.74 -14.95
C THR A 128 10.95 16.08 -14.79
N PHE A 129 11.26 15.16 -15.68
CA PHE A 129 12.57 14.53 -15.70
C PHE A 129 13.59 15.41 -16.43
N SER A 130 14.54 16.00 -15.68
CA SER A 130 15.68 16.73 -16.21
C SER A 130 16.93 15.82 -16.21
N GLY A 131 17.94 16.13 -17.05
CA GLY A 131 19.19 15.34 -17.14
C GLY A 131 19.05 14.04 -17.90
N ASN A 132 20.01 13.12 -17.72
CA ASN A 132 20.22 11.92 -18.53
C ASN A 132 19.53 10.66 -17.99
N THR A 133 18.77 10.79 -16.92
CA THR A 133 18.03 9.68 -16.30
C THR A 133 16.64 10.13 -15.84
N ARG A 134 15.73 9.18 -15.73
CA ARG A 134 14.39 9.34 -15.16
C ARG A 134 14.39 8.60 -13.82
N GLN A 135 14.45 9.33 -12.70
CA GLN A 135 14.61 8.74 -11.39
C GLN A 135 13.43 9.03 -10.50
N VAL A 136 12.97 7.99 -9.82
CA VAL A 136 11.93 8.04 -8.76
C VAL A 136 12.44 7.29 -7.53
N GLU A 137 11.84 7.57 -6.37
CA GLU A 137 12.12 6.89 -5.10
C GLU A 137 10.84 6.19 -4.64
N LEU A 138 10.93 4.89 -4.30
CA LEU A 138 9.81 4.06 -3.89
C LEU A 138 10.06 3.43 -2.51
N GLU A 139 9.06 3.51 -1.66
CA GLU A 139 8.91 2.65 -0.49
C GLU A 139 7.52 2.01 -0.54
N GLY A 140 7.44 0.69 -0.27
CA GLY A 140 6.24 -0.10 -0.44
C GLY A 140 6.25 -0.92 -1.73
N GLU A 141 5.10 -1.08 -2.37
CA GLU A 141 4.94 -1.89 -3.57
C GLU A 141 4.32 -1.11 -4.72
N ALA A 142 4.90 -1.25 -5.91
CA ALA A 142 4.37 -0.66 -7.11
C ALA A 142 4.67 -1.51 -8.36
N TYR A 143 3.70 -1.53 -9.27
CA TYR A 143 3.88 -2.04 -10.62
C TYR A 143 4.13 -0.88 -11.57
N PHE A 144 5.13 -1.03 -12.42
CA PHE A 144 5.55 -0.03 -13.40
C PHE A 144 5.35 -0.52 -14.83
N GLU A 145 4.77 0.33 -15.66
CA GLU A 145 4.86 0.23 -17.13
C GLU A 145 5.70 1.40 -17.63
N VAL A 146 6.98 1.16 -17.79
CA VAL A 146 7.95 2.21 -18.12
C VAL A 146 7.90 2.55 -19.60
N ALA A 147 7.71 3.83 -19.92
CA ALA A 147 7.80 4.33 -21.28
C ALA A 147 9.18 4.04 -21.86
N LYS A 148 9.23 3.52 -23.09
CA LYS A 148 10.47 3.11 -23.75
C LYS A 148 11.32 4.32 -24.11
N ASP A 149 12.53 4.40 -23.53
CA ASP A 149 13.54 5.39 -23.86
C ASP A 149 14.92 4.82 -23.49
N VAL A 150 15.70 4.44 -24.49
CA VAL A 150 17.04 3.82 -24.32
C VAL A 150 18.12 4.85 -24.00
N GLU A 151 17.93 6.11 -24.41
CA GLU A 151 18.87 7.20 -24.17
C GLU A 151 18.76 7.76 -22.77
N LYS A 152 17.57 7.64 -22.16
CA LYS A 152 17.28 8.16 -20.84
C LYS A 152 16.69 7.08 -19.92
N PRO A 153 17.54 6.23 -19.32
CA PRO A 153 17.09 5.11 -18.48
C PRO A 153 16.21 5.56 -17.32
N PHE A 154 15.25 4.72 -16.97
CA PHE A 154 14.38 4.88 -15.78
C PHE A 154 14.99 4.16 -14.59
N ILE A 155 15.06 4.82 -13.45
CA ILE A 155 15.68 4.31 -12.23
C ILE A 155 14.65 4.40 -11.08
N VAL A 156 14.33 3.25 -10.49
CA VAL A 156 13.60 3.19 -9.23
C VAL A 156 14.61 3.03 -8.11
N ARG A 157 14.72 4.03 -7.25
CA ARG A 157 15.55 3.97 -6.04
C ARG A 157 14.72 3.43 -4.89
N MET A 158 15.31 2.51 -4.17
CA MET A 158 14.85 1.94 -2.91
C MET A 158 15.95 2.08 -1.88
N ASN A 159 15.71 1.73 -0.61
CA ASN A 159 16.68 1.95 0.46
C ASN A 159 18.10 1.46 0.13
N GLU A 160 18.25 0.19 -0.27
CA GLU A 160 19.54 -0.44 -0.52
C GLU A 160 19.75 -0.82 -2.01
N TYR A 161 18.71 -0.77 -2.82
CA TYR A 161 18.71 -1.26 -4.18
C TYR A 161 18.21 -0.22 -5.18
N ASN A 162 18.67 -0.37 -6.42
CA ASN A 162 18.16 0.41 -7.54
C ASN A 162 17.79 -0.54 -8.68
N VAL A 163 16.61 -0.37 -9.24
CA VAL A 163 16.20 -1.02 -10.49
C VAL A 163 16.39 -0.03 -11.64
N ARG A 164 17.15 -0.42 -12.67
CA ARG A 164 17.39 0.39 -13.86
C ARG A 164 16.85 -0.32 -15.09
N VAL A 165 15.97 0.35 -15.84
CA VAL A 165 15.34 -0.17 -17.05
C VAL A 165 15.29 0.89 -18.15
N THR A 166 15.02 0.48 -19.40
CA THR A 166 14.88 1.38 -20.55
C THR A 166 13.50 1.35 -21.19
N GLY A 167 12.55 0.57 -20.62
CA GLY A 167 11.19 0.43 -21.17
C GLY A 167 10.65 -0.97 -20.92
N THR A 168 10.44 -1.30 -19.66
CA THR A 168 10.05 -2.65 -19.18
C THR A 168 8.86 -2.54 -18.25
N GLN A 169 8.06 -3.59 -18.19
CA GLN A 169 7.02 -3.76 -17.18
C GLN A 169 7.54 -4.65 -16.05
N PHE A 170 7.39 -4.21 -14.80
CA PHE A 170 7.87 -4.97 -13.65
C PHE A 170 7.17 -4.55 -12.37
N ASN A 171 7.13 -5.45 -11.39
CA ASN A 171 6.69 -5.17 -10.04
C ASN A 171 7.89 -5.04 -9.11
N VAL A 172 7.82 -4.11 -8.18
CA VAL A 172 8.82 -3.91 -7.13
C VAL A 172 8.13 -3.87 -5.79
N ARG A 173 8.68 -4.63 -4.83
CA ARG A 173 8.20 -4.65 -3.46
C ARG A 173 9.37 -4.36 -2.51
N ASN A 174 9.23 -3.30 -1.72
CA ASN A 174 10.25 -2.79 -0.81
C ASN A 174 9.58 -2.12 0.40
N TYR A 175 8.92 -2.92 1.24
CA TYR A 175 8.40 -2.42 2.52
C TYR A 175 9.50 -2.40 3.57
N SER A 176 9.58 -1.32 4.36
CA SER A 176 10.61 -1.13 5.39
C SER A 176 10.55 -2.14 6.54
N ASN A 177 9.40 -2.80 6.72
CA ASN A 177 9.17 -3.83 7.74
C ASN A 177 9.42 -5.27 7.24
N GLU A 178 9.80 -5.46 6.00
CA GLU A 178 10.13 -6.77 5.43
C GLU A 178 11.65 -6.91 5.36
N SER A 179 12.21 -7.87 6.11
CA SER A 179 13.58 -8.32 5.88
C SER A 179 13.60 -9.13 4.58
N LEU A 180 14.54 -8.81 3.69
CA LEU A 180 14.83 -9.66 2.55
C LEU A 180 15.21 -11.05 3.07
N ALA A 181 14.39 -12.06 2.74
CA ALA A 181 14.65 -13.46 3.06
C ALA A 181 15.69 -14.03 2.09
#